data_272ccf57dad622f64df671b33e1ae0f9
#
_entry.id   272ccf57dad622f64df671b33e1ae0f9
#
_cell.length_a   1.000
_cell.length_b   1.000
_cell.length_c   1.000
_cell.angle_alpha   90.00
_cell.angle_beta   90.00
_cell.angle_gamma   90.00
#
_symmetry.space_group_name_H-M   'P 1'
#
loop_
_entity.id
_entity.type
_entity.pdbx_description
1 polymer ?
#
loop_
_entity_poly.entity_id
_entity_poly.type
_entity_poly.pdbx_seq_one_letter_code
_entity_poly.pdbx_strand_id
1 'polypeptide(L)'
;MKVRSSVKKICAKCKIIRRKGVVKVICENPKHKQRQGYEFFVARIAGIDIPREKKVPFSLCYIHGIGLTTANQICDKAKVDKNLRVKDLSNDQVTSVRDAITALELKVEGEQRTLVSMNIKRKRDIGCYQGLRHRRGLPVNGQRTKTNSRTRKGKRRTIGLGKKV
;
A
#
# COMPACT_ATOMS: atom_id res chain seq x y z
N MET A 1 -1.39 -2.18 25.73
CA MET A 1 -2.71 -2.84 25.49
C MET A 1 -2.78 -3.21 24.02
N LYS A 2 -3.13 -4.46 23.69
CA LYS A 2 -3.20 -4.92 22.29
C LYS A 2 -4.53 -4.48 21.65
N VAL A 3 -4.46 -3.89 20.45
CA VAL A 3 -5.65 -3.53 19.65
C VAL A 3 -5.90 -4.66 18.64
N ARG A 4 -7.13 -5.19 18.60
CA ARG A 4 -7.54 -6.28 17.70
C ARG A 4 -8.95 -6.04 17.19
N SER A 5 -9.28 -6.51 16.00
CA SER A 5 -10.63 -6.44 15.42
C SER A 5 -11.65 -7.21 16.29
N SER A 6 -11.25 -8.35 16.84
CA SER A 6 -12.03 -9.06 17.85
C SER A 6 -11.16 -9.34 19.10
N VAL A 7 -11.78 -9.25 20.26
CA VAL A 7 -11.12 -9.51 21.56
C VAL A 7 -11.58 -10.85 22.12
N LYS A 8 -10.63 -11.65 22.62
CA LYS A 8 -10.92 -12.98 23.20
C LYS A 8 -10.34 -13.09 24.61
N LYS A 9 -11.02 -13.78 25.51
CA LYS A 9 -10.47 -14.21 26.80
C LYS A 9 -9.27 -15.13 26.53
N ILE A 10 -8.15 -14.86 27.18
CA ILE A 10 -6.91 -15.67 27.07
C ILE A 10 -6.78 -16.59 28.31
N CYS A 11 -7.27 -16.17 29.46
CA CYS A 11 -7.27 -16.96 30.70
C CYS A 11 -8.60 -16.77 31.46
N ALA A 12 -8.81 -17.57 32.51
CA ALA A 12 -10.03 -17.53 33.34
C ALA A 12 -10.23 -16.16 34.03
N LYS A 13 -9.16 -15.46 34.35
CA LYS A 13 -9.19 -14.12 34.98
C LYS A 13 -9.51 -13.00 34.00
N CYS A 14 -9.62 -13.27 32.68
CA CYS A 14 -9.99 -12.27 31.68
C CYS A 14 -11.49 -11.96 31.76
N LYS A 15 -11.83 -10.67 31.97
CA LYS A 15 -13.21 -10.17 31.91
C LYS A 15 -13.40 -9.31 30.66
N ILE A 16 -14.50 -9.58 29.92
CA ILE A 16 -14.89 -8.74 28.79
C ILE A 16 -15.81 -7.66 29.32
N ILE A 17 -15.49 -6.41 29.04
CA ILE A 17 -16.29 -5.24 29.40
C ILE A 17 -16.55 -4.36 28.18
N ARG A 18 -17.67 -3.64 28.18
CA ARG A 18 -17.97 -2.60 27.21
C ARG A 18 -17.84 -1.23 27.89
N ARG A 19 -16.96 -0.37 27.37
CA ARG A 19 -16.74 0.97 27.92
C ARG A 19 -16.68 2.01 26.80
N LYS A 20 -17.53 3.02 26.87
CA LYS A 20 -17.68 4.05 25.81
C LYS A 20 -17.87 3.43 24.42
N GLY A 21 -18.78 2.46 24.29
CA GLY A 21 -19.07 1.77 23.02
C GLY A 21 -18.00 0.75 22.56
N VAL A 22 -16.85 0.66 23.22
CA VAL A 22 -15.73 -0.22 22.83
C VAL A 22 -15.67 -1.45 23.71
N VAL A 23 -15.57 -2.63 23.10
CA VAL A 23 -15.33 -3.87 23.83
C VAL A 23 -13.85 -3.98 24.20
N LYS A 24 -13.57 -4.28 25.45
CA LYS A 24 -12.23 -4.44 26.01
C LYS A 24 -12.14 -5.71 26.81
N VAL A 25 -10.95 -6.29 26.86
CA VAL A 25 -10.62 -7.36 27.80
C VAL A 25 -9.71 -6.78 28.89
N ILE A 26 -10.14 -6.91 30.14
CA ILE A 26 -9.37 -6.55 31.32
C ILE A 26 -8.88 -7.85 31.97
N CYS A 27 -7.63 -7.85 32.39
CA CYS A 27 -7.01 -8.95 33.09
C CYS A 27 -5.93 -8.39 34.04
N GLU A 28 -5.60 -9.09 35.09
CA GLU A 28 -4.45 -8.80 35.96
C GLU A 28 -3.16 -8.81 35.13
N ASN A 29 -3.02 -9.81 34.25
CA ASN A 29 -1.87 -9.89 33.37
C ASN A 29 -1.91 -8.78 32.30
N PRO A 30 -0.93 -7.87 32.25
CA PRO A 30 -0.89 -6.77 31.26
C PRO A 30 -0.87 -7.25 29.80
N LYS A 31 -0.26 -8.41 29.54
CA LYS A 31 -0.16 -9.01 28.19
C LYS A 31 -1.53 -9.45 27.63
N HIS A 32 -2.53 -9.70 28.50
CA HIS A 32 -3.87 -10.12 28.12
C HIS A 32 -4.83 -8.94 27.90
N LYS A 33 -4.46 -7.72 28.30
CA LYS A 33 -5.28 -6.53 28.10
C LYS A 33 -5.43 -6.25 26.62
N GLN A 34 -6.69 -6.24 26.15
CA GLN A 34 -7.05 -6.04 24.74
C GLN A 34 -8.12 -4.95 24.61
N ARG A 35 -8.11 -4.26 23.50
CA ARG A 35 -9.16 -3.33 23.09
C ARG A 35 -9.61 -3.73 21.70
N GLN A 36 -10.92 -3.82 21.51
CA GLN A 36 -11.46 -3.93 20.17
C GLN A 36 -11.14 -2.64 19.41
N GLY A 37 -10.46 -2.77 18.28
CA GLY A 37 -10.28 -1.64 17.39
C GLY A 37 -11.62 -1.30 16.75
N TYR A 38 -11.96 0.00 16.68
CA TYR A 38 -12.95 0.41 15.72
C TYR A 38 -12.38 0.13 14.34
N GLU A 39 -13.19 -0.35 13.43
CA GLU A 39 -12.99 -0.09 12.02
C GLU A 39 -13.13 1.42 11.85
N PHE A 40 -12.03 2.12 12.00
CA PHE A 40 -11.99 3.49 11.56
C PHE A 40 -12.31 3.47 10.08
N PHE A 41 -13.23 4.32 9.66
CA PHE A 41 -13.54 4.50 8.26
C PHE A 41 -12.22 4.73 7.51
N VAL A 42 -11.76 3.70 6.81
CA VAL A 42 -10.58 3.78 5.98
C VAL A 42 -11.09 4.13 4.60
N ALA A 43 -10.73 5.31 4.11
CA ALA A 43 -11.09 5.67 2.74
C ALA A 43 -10.40 4.69 1.79
N ARG A 44 -11.21 3.83 1.16
CA ARG A 44 -10.75 2.85 0.19
C ARG A 44 -10.98 3.38 -1.20
N ILE A 45 -9.91 3.61 -1.97
CA ILE A 45 -9.95 4.15 -3.33
C ILE A 45 -9.19 3.19 -4.25
N ALA A 46 -9.78 2.85 -5.38
CA ALA A 46 -9.23 1.87 -6.34
C ALA A 46 -8.82 0.53 -5.68
N GLY A 47 -9.59 0.08 -4.68
CA GLY A 47 -9.33 -1.16 -3.96
C GLY A 47 -8.22 -1.08 -2.90
N ILE A 48 -7.58 0.08 -2.68
CA ILE A 48 -6.50 0.29 -1.73
C ILE A 48 -6.93 1.17 -0.57
N ASP A 49 -6.47 0.81 0.63
CA ASP A 49 -6.65 1.60 1.84
C ASP A 49 -5.58 2.69 1.88
N ILE A 50 -6.01 3.95 1.78
CA ILE A 50 -5.09 5.09 1.78
C ILE A 50 -4.76 5.57 3.20
N PRO A 51 -3.52 6.03 3.46
CA PRO A 51 -3.09 6.53 4.76
C PRO A 51 -3.90 7.73 5.23
N ARG A 52 -4.46 7.68 6.43
CA ARG A 52 -5.41 8.67 6.98
C ARG A 52 -4.75 9.95 7.47
N GLU A 53 -3.54 9.82 8.02
CA GLU A 53 -2.83 10.94 8.65
C GLU A 53 -2.16 11.89 7.64
N LYS A 54 -2.08 11.47 6.38
CA LYS A 54 -1.46 12.23 5.31
C LYS A 54 -2.48 13.15 4.62
N LYS A 55 -1.99 14.21 3.98
CA LYS A 55 -2.78 15.05 3.07
C LYS A 55 -3.23 14.23 1.86
N VAL A 56 -4.39 14.57 1.29
CA VAL A 56 -5.03 13.83 0.19
C VAL A 56 -4.09 13.54 -0.97
N PRO A 57 -3.35 14.49 -1.57
CA PRO A 57 -2.48 14.21 -2.72
C PRO A 57 -1.39 13.17 -2.39
N PHE A 58 -0.78 13.28 -1.20
CA PHE A 58 0.26 12.34 -0.78
C PHE A 58 -0.28 10.95 -0.44
N SER A 59 -1.54 10.87 0.00
CA SER A 59 -2.21 9.60 0.25
C SER A 59 -2.59 8.90 -1.03
N LEU A 60 -3.02 9.64 -2.06
CA LEU A 60 -3.32 9.09 -3.38
C LEU A 60 -2.09 8.49 -4.08
N CYS A 61 -0.88 8.99 -3.79
CA CYS A 61 0.36 8.41 -4.33
C CYS A 61 0.65 6.98 -3.84
N TYR A 62 -0.09 6.45 -2.86
CA TYR A 62 0.01 5.05 -2.46
C TYR A 62 -0.67 4.10 -3.45
N ILE A 63 -1.52 4.62 -4.31
CA ILE A 63 -2.16 3.88 -5.40
C ILE A 63 -1.17 3.76 -6.56
N HIS A 64 -0.86 2.56 -6.98
CA HIS A 64 0.07 2.33 -8.09
C HIS A 64 -0.48 2.92 -9.39
N GLY A 65 0.29 3.77 -10.04
CA GLY A 65 -0.10 4.51 -11.24
C GLY A 65 -0.46 5.98 -10.98
N ILE A 66 -0.60 6.40 -9.71
CA ILE A 66 -0.85 7.80 -9.35
C ILE A 66 0.42 8.41 -8.74
N GLY A 67 0.99 9.40 -9.44
CA GLY A 67 2.07 10.24 -8.93
C GLY A 67 1.53 11.55 -8.34
N LEU A 68 2.42 12.40 -7.80
CA LEU A 68 2.03 13.65 -7.16
C LEU A 68 1.31 14.61 -8.12
N THR A 69 1.78 14.73 -9.35
CA THR A 69 1.15 15.56 -10.40
C THR A 69 -0.26 15.10 -10.70
N THR A 70 -0.43 13.81 -10.95
CA THR A 70 -1.75 13.20 -11.21
C THR A 70 -2.66 13.31 -9.98
N ALA A 71 -2.13 13.12 -8.77
CA ALA A 71 -2.88 13.29 -7.54
C ALA A 71 -3.42 14.72 -7.38
N ASN A 72 -2.61 15.73 -7.74
CA ASN A 72 -3.07 17.12 -7.72
C ASN A 72 -4.18 17.37 -8.75
N GLN A 73 -4.07 16.83 -9.96
CA GLN A 73 -5.11 16.92 -10.99
C GLN A 73 -6.43 16.26 -10.54
N ILE A 74 -6.34 15.11 -9.86
CA ILE A 74 -7.51 14.45 -9.27
C ILE A 74 -8.16 15.35 -8.21
N CYS A 75 -7.38 15.96 -7.32
CA CYS A 75 -7.91 16.86 -6.30
C CYS A 75 -8.58 18.11 -6.93
N ASP A 76 -7.98 18.69 -7.97
CA ASP A 76 -8.54 19.84 -8.69
C ASP A 76 -9.87 19.46 -9.36
N LYS A 77 -9.93 18.31 -10.04
CA LYS A 77 -11.15 17.82 -10.69
C LYS A 77 -12.23 17.45 -9.69
N ALA A 78 -11.87 16.84 -8.56
CA ALA A 78 -12.80 16.51 -7.48
C ALA A 78 -13.20 17.71 -6.61
N LYS A 79 -12.63 18.90 -6.83
CA LYS A 79 -12.82 20.12 -6.01
C LYS A 79 -12.55 19.89 -4.52
N VAL A 80 -11.52 19.10 -4.21
CA VAL A 80 -11.10 18.79 -2.83
C VAL A 80 -9.85 19.59 -2.49
N ASP A 81 -9.82 20.22 -1.32
CA ASP A 81 -8.65 20.97 -0.87
C ASP A 81 -7.44 20.00 -0.69
N LYS A 82 -6.33 20.36 -1.33
CA LYS A 82 -5.05 19.63 -1.30
C LYS A 82 -4.42 19.58 0.10
N ASN A 83 -4.77 20.54 0.98
CA ASN A 83 -4.24 20.60 2.33
C ASN A 83 -5.02 19.72 3.32
N LEU A 84 -6.21 19.26 2.94
CA LEU A 84 -7.06 18.42 3.77
C LEU A 84 -6.39 17.07 4.02
N ARG A 85 -6.56 16.53 5.23
CA ARG A 85 -6.12 15.15 5.54
C ARG A 85 -7.22 14.15 5.19
N VAL A 86 -6.82 12.93 4.84
CA VAL A 86 -7.77 11.88 4.46
C VAL A 86 -8.78 11.55 5.57
N LYS A 87 -8.40 11.70 6.83
CA LYS A 87 -9.30 11.48 7.98
C LYS A 87 -10.46 12.48 8.07
N ASP A 88 -10.27 13.68 7.51
CA ASP A 88 -11.21 14.78 7.56
C ASP A 88 -12.10 14.85 6.30
N LEU A 89 -11.93 13.88 5.36
CA LEU A 89 -12.75 13.77 4.15
C LEU A 89 -14.17 13.28 4.49
N SER A 90 -15.16 13.91 3.88
CA SER A 90 -16.53 13.40 3.86
C SER A 90 -16.68 12.22 2.87
N ASN A 91 -17.74 11.44 3.04
CA ASN A 91 -18.04 10.33 2.11
C ASN A 91 -18.27 10.85 0.68
N ASP A 92 -18.93 11.99 0.53
CA ASP A 92 -19.20 12.61 -0.77
C ASP A 92 -17.91 13.03 -1.47
N GLN A 93 -16.95 13.58 -0.72
CA GLN A 93 -15.62 13.90 -1.26
C GLN A 93 -14.85 12.67 -1.66
N VAL A 94 -14.95 11.56 -0.93
CA VAL A 94 -14.33 10.28 -1.31
C VAL A 94 -14.93 9.75 -2.61
N THR A 95 -16.25 9.89 -2.77
CA THR A 95 -16.95 9.51 -4.02
C THR A 95 -16.48 10.40 -5.16
N SER A 96 -16.45 11.72 -4.97
CA SER A 96 -15.97 12.67 -5.99
C SER A 96 -14.52 12.37 -6.45
N VAL A 97 -13.66 11.94 -5.53
CA VAL A 97 -12.29 11.52 -5.88
C VAL A 97 -12.29 10.24 -6.73
N ARG A 98 -13.15 9.26 -6.43
CA ARG A 98 -13.29 8.04 -7.26
C ARG A 98 -13.78 8.39 -8.66
N ASP A 99 -14.80 9.23 -8.76
CA ASP A 99 -15.37 9.69 -10.03
C ASP A 99 -14.34 10.48 -10.86
N ALA A 100 -13.52 11.30 -10.21
CA ALA A 100 -12.43 12.02 -10.85
C ALA A 100 -11.36 11.09 -11.44
N ILE A 101 -11.02 9.99 -10.74
CA ILE A 101 -10.07 8.98 -11.25
C ILE A 101 -10.64 8.30 -12.49
N THR A 102 -11.92 7.92 -12.47
CA THR A 102 -12.63 7.31 -13.60
C THR A 102 -12.74 8.28 -14.77
N ALA A 103 -13.11 9.52 -14.51
CA ALA A 103 -13.29 10.58 -15.52
C ALA A 103 -11.96 11.06 -16.15
N LEU A 104 -10.82 10.75 -15.56
CA LEU A 104 -9.48 10.96 -16.12
C LEU A 104 -8.95 9.72 -16.86
N GLU A 105 -9.75 8.64 -16.96
CA GLU A 105 -9.39 7.36 -17.60
C GLU A 105 -8.03 6.82 -17.15
N LEU A 106 -7.70 7.02 -15.86
CA LEU A 106 -6.41 6.64 -15.31
C LEU A 106 -6.34 5.13 -15.11
N LYS A 107 -5.36 4.51 -15.74
CA LYS A 107 -5.03 3.10 -15.46
C LYS A 107 -4.30 3.01 -14.13
N VAL A 108 -4.95 2.39 -13.14
CA VAL A 108 -4.43 2.30 -11.79
C VAL A 108 -4.31 0.84 -11.35
N GLU A 109 -3.46 0.61 -10.36
CA GLU A 109 -3.23 -0.69 -9.72
C GLU A 109 -3.09 -1.87 -10.70
N GLY A 110 -4.06 -2.76 -10.78
CA GLY A 110 -4.03 -3.97 -11.59
C GLY A 110 -3.81 -3.70 -13.06
N GLU A 111 -4.53 -2.73 -13.62
CA GLU A 111 -4.42 -2.36 -15.04
C GLU A 111 -3.03 -1.80 -15.36
N GLN A 112 -2.51 -0.92 -14.50
CA GLN A 112 -1.17 -0.36 -14.69
C GLN A 112 -0.09 -1.43 -14.56
N ARG A 113 -0.21 -2.34 -13.59
CA ARG A 113 0.72 -3.47 -13.43
C ARG A 113 0.71 -4.39 -14.64
N THR A 114 -0.46 -4.70 -15.15
CA THR A 114 -0.64 -5.51 -16.36
C THR A 114 0.00 -4.84 -17.56
N LEU A 115 -0.24 -3.55 -17.78
CA LEU A 115 0.35 -2.78 -18.87
C LEU A 115 1.88 -2.77 -18.81
N VAL A 116 2.46 -2.52 -17.64
CA VAL A 116 3.92 -2.58 -17.46
C VAL A 116 4.46 -3.98 -17.74
N SER A 117 3.78 -5.02 -17.25
CA SER A 117 4.16 -6.42 -17.48
C SER A 117 4.13 -6.78 -18.98
N MET A 118 3.07 -6.37 -19.68
CA MET A 118 2.95 -6.58 -21.13
C MET A 118 4.05 -5.86 -21.92
N ASN A 119 4.37 -4.62 -21.54
CA ASN A 119 5.46 -3.86 -22.18
C ASN A 119 6.83 -4.53 -21.97
N ILE A 120 7.08 -5.07 -20.79
CA ILE A 120 8.31 -5.84 -20.50
C ILE A 120 8.31 -7.14 -21.32
N LYS A 121 7.18 -7.85 -21.37
CA LYS A 121 7.03 -9.06 -22.18
C LYS A 121 7.34 -8.77 -23.64
N ARG A 122 6.74 -7.75 -24.22
CA ARG A 122 7.01 -7.32 -25.61
C ARG A 122 8.50 -7.12 -25.88
N LYS A 123 9.24 -6.43 -24.99
CA LYS A 123 10.68 -6.27 -25.12
C LYS A 123 11.46 -7.59 -25.07
N ARG A 124 11.01 -8.54 -24.25
CA ARG A 124 11.61 -9.88 -24.17
C ARG A 124 11.37 -10.69 -25.43
N ASP A 125 10.18 -10.60 -26.00
CA ASP A 125 9.77 -11.35 -27.19
C ASP A 125 10.50 -10.81 -28.45
N ILE A 126 10.68 -9.50 -28.56
CA ILE A 126 11.49 -8.85 -29.60
C ILE A 126 12.97 -9.23 -29.50
N GLY A 127 13.46 -9.66 -28.34
CA GLY A 127 14.86 -10.05 -28.13
C GLY A 127 15.83 -8.88 -28.06
N CYS A 128 15.34 -7.62 -27.87
CA CYS A 128 16.20 -6.46 -27.77
C CYS A 128 17.12 -6.51 -26.53
N TYR A 129 18.19 -5.72 -26.52
CA TYR A 129 19.14 -5.68 -25.39
C TYR A 129 18.45 -5.48 -24.05
N GLN A 130 17.52 -4.52 -23.94
CA GLN A 130 16.74 -4.31 -22.72
C GLN A 130 15.91 -5.54 -22.31
N GLY A 131 15.33 -6.24 -23.29
CA GLY A 131 14.58 -7.48 -23.05
C GLY A 131 15.46 -8.60 -22.49
N LEU A 132 16.66 -8.78 -23.02
CA LEU A 132 17.65 -9.73 -22.48
C LEU A 132 18.07 -9.35 -21.04
N ARG A 133 18.23 -8.07 -20.77
CA ARG A 133 18.56 -7.59 -19.41
C ARG A 133 17.40 -7.85 -18.44
N HIS A 134 16.15 -7.63 -18.86
CA HIS A 134 14.95 -7.98 -18.07
C HIS A 134 14.88 -9.48 -17.78
N ARG A 135 15.18 -10.34 -18.78
CA ARG A 135 15.19 -11.79 -18.60
C ARG A 135 16.22 -12.24 -17.56
N ARG A 136 17.40 -11.62 -17.56
CA ARG A 136 18.50 -11.91 -16.63
C ARG A 136 18.35 -11.24 -15.25
N GLY A 137 17.31 -10.43 -15.01
CA GLY A 137 17.14 -9.67 -13.76
C GLY A 137 18.23 -8.63 -13.50
N LEU A 138 18.80 -8.07 -14.56
CA LEU A 138 19.88 -7.09 -14.50
C LEU A 138 19.37 -5.67 -14.80
N PRO A 139 20.11 -4.61 -14.41
CA PRO A 139 19.80 -3.24 -14.82
C PRO A 139 19.73 -3.12 -16.34
N VAL A 140 18.74 -2.36 -16.85
CA VAL A 140 18.41 -2.30 -18.29
C VAL A 140 18.89 -1.05 -19.00
N ASN A 141 19.29 0.00 -18.28
CA ASN A 141 19.64 1.30 -18.79
C ASN A 141 21.17 1.56 -18.78
N GLY A 142 21.98 0.55 -19.05
CA GLY A 142 23.43 0.67 -19.17
C GLY A 142 24.21 0.83 -17.87
N GLN A 143 23.57 0.69 -16.69
CA GLN A 143 24.25 0.81 -15.41
C GLN A 143 25.34 -0.25 -15.26
N ARG A 144 26.45 0.16 -14.62
CA ARG A 144 27.57 -0.74 -14.30
C ARG A 144 27.15 -1.89 -13.40
N THR A 145 27.56 -3.12 -13.73
CA THR A 145 27.18 -4.34 -13.00
C THR A 145 28.33 -5.05 -12.31
N LYS A 146 29.59 -4.59 -12.50
CA LYS A 146 30.78 -5.20 -11.91
C LYS A 146 30.76 -5.11 -10.38
N THR A 147 30.35 -3.98 -9.81
CA THR A 147 30.42 -3.71 -8.36
C THR A 147 29.05 -3.83 -7.70
N ASN A 148 28.18 -2.87 -7.89
CA ASN A 148 26.90 -2.70 -7.21
C ASN A 148 25.72 -3.35 -7.99
N SER A 149 24.64 -2.65 -8.23
CA SER A 149 23.41 -3.15 -8.88
C SER A 149 22.58 -4.09 -7.99
N ARG A 150 22.72 -3.94 -6.67
CA ARG A 150 22.11 -4.85 -5.71
C ARG A 150 20.58 -4.78 -5.71
N THR A 151 19.99 -3.62 -6.04
CA THR A 151 18.54 -3.44 -6.14
C THR A 151 17.92 -4.47 -7.11
N ARG A 152 18.57 -4.71 -8.27
CA ARG A 152 18.08 -5.68 -9.27
C ARG A 152 18.57 -7.09 -9.01
N LYS A 153 19.84 -7.26 -8.57
CA LYS A 153 20.45 -8.56 -8.29
C LYS A 153 20.02 -9.19 -6.97
N GLY A 154 19.45 -8.39 -6.05
CA GLY A 154 19.12 -8.81 -4.70
C GLY A 154 20.32 -8.84 -3.74
N LYS A 155 20.13 -9.31 -2.53
CA LYS A 155 21.17 -9.44 -1.51
C LYS A 155 22.33 -10.31 -2.01
N ARG A 156 23.55 -10.02 -1.56
CA ARG A 156 24.70 -10.90 -1.85
C ARG A 156 24.47 -12.27 -1.21
N ARG A 157 24.63 -13.33 -1.98
CA ARG A 157 24.71 -14.69 -1.44
C ARG A 157 26.16 -14.95 -1.12
N THR A 158 26.47 -15.21 0.14
CA THR A 158 27.81 -15.67 0.55
C THR A 158 27.97 -17.14 0.17
N ILE A 159 29.11 -17.47 -0.43
CA ILE A 159 29.50 -18.87 -0.69
C ILE A 159 29.73 -19.51 0.69
N GLY A 160 29.09 -20.62 1.00
CA GLY A 160 29.25 -21.31 2.30
C GLY A 160 28.07 -21.21 3.29
N LEU A 161 27.06 -20.36 3.04
CA LEU A 161 25.78 -20.49 3.72
C LEU A 161 24.98 -21.67 3.10
N GLY A 162 25.46 -22.90 3.36
CA GLY A 162 24.70 -24.11 3.13
C GLY A 162 23.34 -24.01 3.82
N LYS A 163 22.32 -24.63 3.25
CA LYS A 163 21.06 -24.85 3.94
C LYS A 163 21.38 -25.44 5.32
N LYS A 164 21.04 -24.75 6.41
CA LYS A 164 20.90 -25.42 7.70
C LYS A 164 19.76 -26.43 7.48
N VAL A 165 20.12 -27.70 7.55
CA VAL A 165 19.20 -28.83 7.62
C VAL A 165 18.39 -28.70 8.90
#